data_7c561ef36be52dd072e20779734728fd
#
_entry.id   7c561ef36be52dd072e20779734728fd
#
_cell.length_a   1.000
_cell.length_b   1.000
_cell.length_c   1.000
_cell.angle_alpha   90.00
_cell.angle_beta   90.00
_cell.angle_gamma   90.00
#
_symmetry.space_group_name_H-M   'P 1'
#
loop_
_entity.id
_entity.type
_entity.pdbx_description
1 polymer ?
#
loop_
_entity_poly.entity_id
_entity_poly.type
_entity_poly.pdbx_seq_one_letter_code
_entity_poly.pdbx_strand_id
1 'polypeptide(L)'
;MGNFTIVNGQVYTPGLAIIDAPQPNTPLGGGKPTYNLQVAIDVSGNGKLPWPPSTQSADSPTLFHNITLFLTSETLSHNFTISNGTEPKNNGTGYVGPVLDLEPSSTVKHVNWVWPKCLVGDGTSSDGSARGAYNISIHQSFRWNGTDYYTVFDLPISVTNSISESSDRVDCASLENKVLSEAEVEKSSDTLPGQPWVQDGASTETSSASSASSTKTSAGVAVTSEKKKSVMLLATVGMVFGAFLHAL
;
A
#
# COMPACT_ATOMS: atom_id res chain seq x y z
N MET A 1 -8.45 3.30 -11.21
CA MET A 1 -8.01 3.02 -9.82
C MET A 1 -9.21 2.57 -9.01
N GLY A 2 -9.15 1.38 -8.43
CA GLY A 2 -10.22 0.85 -7.59
C GLY A 2 -10.43 1.70 -6.33
N ASN A 3 -11.69 1.94 -5.98
CA ASN A 3 -12.01 2.53 -4.69
C ASN A 3 -11.68 1.52 -3.60
N PHE A 4 -10.96 1.95 -2.57
CA PHE A 4 -10.66 1.13 -1.40
C PHE A 4 -11.15 1.82 -0.12
N THR A 5 -11.40 1.02 0.89
CA THR A 5 -11.93 1.48 2.18
C THR A 5 -10.88 1.28 3.25
N ILE A 6 -10.66 2.30 4.08
CA ILE A 6 -9.79 2.20 5.26
C ILE A 6 -10.66 2.20 6.51
N VAL A 7 -10.46 1.18 7.35
CA VAL A 7 -11.14 1.06 8.64
C VAL A 7 -10.09 0.72 9.69
N ASN A 8 -9.98 1.52 10.73
CA ASN A 8 -9.02 1.34 11.83
C ASN A 8 -7.56 1.15 11.35
N GLY A 9 -7.16 1.82 10.28
CA GLY A 9 -5.82 1.71 9.72
C GLY A 9 -5.60 0.49 8.81
N GLN A 10 -6.60 -0.33 8.58
CA GLN A 10 -6.57 -1.46 7.64
C GLN A 10 -7.16 -1.05 6.30
N VAL A 11 -6.46 -1.36 5.21
CA VAL A 11 -6.93 -1.09 3.85
C VAL A 11 -7.61 -2.34 3.29
N TYR A 12 -8.92 -2.22 3.06
CA TYR A 12 -9.74 -3.28 2.49
C TYR A 12 -9.66 -3.24 0.97
N THR A 13 -9.13 -4.30 0.38
CA THR A 13 -9.02 -4.44 -1.06
C THR A 13 -10.36 -4.88 -1.68
N PRO A 14 -10.56 -4.74 -3.00
CA PRO A 14 -11.74 -5.30 -3.69
C PRO A 14 -11.64 -6.84 -3.83
N GLY A 15 -11.01 -7.52 -2.89
CA GLY A 15 -10.82 -8.95 -2.81
C GLY A 15 -10.91 -9.45 -1.37
N LEU A 16 -10.20 -10.51 -1.07
CA LEU A 16 -10.21 -11.13 0.26
C LEU A 16 -9.08 -10.63 1.16
N ALA A 17 -7.99 -10.09 0.59
CA ALA A 17 -6.85 -9.59 1.34
C ALA A 17 -7.16 -8.24 1.98
N ILE A 18 -6.62 -8.03 3.18
CA ILE A 18 -6.64 -6.76 3.91
C ILE A 18 -5.20 -6.35 4.11
N ILE A 19 -4.86 -5.09 3.83
CA ILE A 19 -3.50 -4.57 3.97
C ILE A 19 -3.38 -3.82 5.29
N ASP A 20 -2.54 -4.32 6.18
CA ASP A 20 -2.25 -3.69 7.46
C ASP A 20 -1.14 -2.63 7.34
N ALA A 21 -0.18 -2.86 6.44
CA ALA A 21 0.92 -1.94 6.14
C ALA A 21 1.47 -2.15 4.72
N PRO A 22 2.03 -1.10 4.08
CA PRO A 22 2.03 0.30 4.51
C PRO A 22 0.69 0.98 4.32
N GLN A 23 0.51 2.16 4.91
CA GLN A 23 -0.64 3.00 4.63
C GLN A 23 -0.49 3.67 3.25
N PRO A 24 -1.60 4.02 2.57
CA PRO A 24 -1.56 4.74 1.31
C PRO A 24 -0.75 6.04 1.40
N ASN A 25 -0.03 6.37 0.34
CA ASN A 25 0.81 7.56 0.22
C ASN A 25 1.98 7.63 1.23
N THR A 26 2.38 6.49 1.82
CA THR A 26 3.50 6.43 2.75
C THR A 26 4.82 6.59 1.99
N PRO A 27 5.72 7.51 2.42
CA PRO A 27 7.09 7.54 1.95
C PRO A 27 7.85 6.32 2.47
N LEU A 28 8.44 5.54 1.57
CA LEU A 28 9.15 4.31 1.90
C LEU A 28 10.62 4.39 1.50
N GLY A 29 11.41 3.57 2.16
CA GLY A 29 12.83 3.35 1.95
C GLY A 29 13.35 2.36 2.98
N GLY A 30 14.66 2.13 3.00
CA GLY A 30 15.28 1.19 3.90
C GLY A 30 16.29 1.85 4.82
N GLY A 31 15.86 2.35 5.98
CA GLY A 31 16.74 2.66 7.11
C GLY A 31 17.07 1.40 7.92
N LYS A 32 18.21 1.41 8.69
CA LYS A 32 18.47 0.34 9.68
C LYS A 32 17.32 0.27 10.69
N PRO A 33 16.88 -0.92 11.11
CA PRO A 33 17.45 -2.24 10.87
C PRO A 33 16.92 -2.98 9.62
N THR A 34 15.93 -2.43 8.89
CA THR A 34 15.28 -3.14 7.80
C THR A 34 15.59 -2.50 6.45
N TYR A 35 16.39 -3.18 5.64
CA TYR A 35 16.73 -2.75 4.28
C TYR A 35 15.67 -3.16 3.24
N ASN A 36 14.43 -3.46 3.69
CA ASN A 36 13.41 -4.11 2.90
C ASN A 36 12.17 -3.23 2.79
N LEU A 37 11.47 -3.34 1.67
CA LEU A 37 10.04 -3.04 1.61
C LEU A 37 9.30 -4.05 2.49
N GLN A 38 8.48 -3.56 3.41
CA GLN A 38 7.63 -4.40 4.24
C GLN A 38 6.17 -4.18 3.88
N VAL A 39 5.48 -5.27 3.52
CA VAL A 39 4.04 -5.27 3.30
C VAL A 39 3.42 -6.31 4.21
N ALA A 40 2.46 -5.91 5.03
CA ALA A 40 1.71 -6.81 5.90
C ALA A 40 0.31 -7.03 5.31
N ILE A 41 -0.02 -8.28 5.03
CA ILE A 41 -1.26 -8.69 4.35
C ILE A 41 -1.99 -9.71 5.23
N ASP A 42 -3.16 -9.35 5.74
CA ASP A 42 -4.05 -10.30 6.42
C ASP A 42 -4.81 -11.12 5.38
N VAL A 43 -4.66 -12.43 5.49
CA VAL A 43 -5.30 -13.44 4.63
C VAL A 43 -6.38 -14.24 5.37
N SER A 44 -6.79 -13.77 6.56
CA SER A 44 -7.87 -14.40 7.32
C SER A 44 -9.28 -14.03 6.87
N GLY A 45 -9.40 -13.08 5.92
CA GLY A 45 -10.69 -12.53 5.54
C GLY A 45 -11.43 -11.88 6.72
N ASN A 46 -10.73 -11.13 7.55
CA ASN A 46 -11.22 -10.57 8.81
C ASN A 46 -11.73 -11.67 9.78
N GLY A 47 -10.97 -12.76 9.90
CA GLY A 47 -11.31 -13.91 10.72
C GLY A 47 -12.43 -14.81 10.18
N LYS A 48 -12.87 -14.61 8.93
CA LYS A 48 -13.97 -15.38 8.31
C LYS A 48 -13.49 -16.58 7.52
N LEU A 49 -12.21 -16.62 7.14
CA LEU A 49 -11.61 -17.76 6.43
C LEU A 49 -11.02 -18.76 7.42
N PRO A 50 -11.14 -20.07 7.12
CA PRO A 50 -10.47 -21.09 7.92
C PRO A 50 -8.95 -20.89 7.85
N TRP A 51 -8.30 -21.09 8.99
CA TRP A 51 -6.86 -20.97 9.12
C TRP A 51 -6.23 -22.31 9.53
N PRO A 52 -5.05 -22.67 9.04
CA PRO A 52 -4.26 -22.04 7.95
C PRO A 52 -4.88 -22.29 6.57
N PRO A 53 -4.49 -21.51 5.53
CA PRO A 53 -5.03 -21.69 4.16
C PRO A 53 -4.90 -23.11 3.63
N SER A 54 -3.86 -23.84 4.02
CA SER A 54 -3.63 -25.25 3.64
C SER A 54 -4.70 -26.23 4.15
N THR A 55 -5.54 -25.80 5.08
CA THR A 55 -6.70 -26.61 5.57
C THR A 55 -7.96 -26.34 4.75
N GLN A 56 -7.94 -25.37 3.82
CA GLN A 56 -9.07 -25.12 2.96
C GLN A 56 -9.14 -26.21 1.89
N SER A 57 -10.32 -26.82 1.75
CA SER A 57 -10.56 -27.72 0.61
C SER A 57 -10.53 -26.95 -0.70
N ALA A 58 -10.02 -27.56 -1.76
CA ALA A 58 -10.08 -26.99 -3.11
C ALA A 58 -11.52 -26.66 -3.55
N ASP A 59 -12.52 -27.32 -2.96
CA ASP A 59 -13.94 -27.09 -3.20
C ASP A 59 -14.58 -26.07 -2.27
N SER A 60 -13.79 -25.43 -1.38
CA SER A 60 -14.31 -24.40 -0.48
C SER A 60 -14.98 -23.28 -1.29
N PRO A 61 -16.18 -22.82 -0.87
CA PRO A 61 -16.88 -21.75 -1.58
C PRO A 61 -16.15 -20.39 -1.49
N THR A 62 -15.24 -20.25 -0.53
CA THR A 62 -14.42 -19.05 -0.37
C THR A 62 -13.00 -19.45 0.01
N LEU A 63 -12.02 -19.11 -0.82
CA LEU A 63 -10.60 -19.42 -0.59
C LEU A 63 -9.69 -18.53 -1.44
N PHE A 64 -8.45 -18.38 -1.01
CA PHE A 64 -7.40 -17.83 -1.86
C PHE A 64 -6.82 -18.90 -2.79
N HIS A 65 -6.60 -18.56 -4.06
CA HIS A 65 -5.79 -19.35 -4.97
C HIS A 65 -4.34 -18.85 -4.97
N ASN A 66 -4.14 -17.54 -5.12
CA ASN A 66 -2.81 -16.93 -5.16
C ASN A 66 -2.86 -15.43 -4.87
N ILE A 67 -1.73 -14.90 -4.41
CA ILE A 67 -1.48 -13.46 -4.30
C ILE A 67 -0.11 -13.18 -4.91
N THR A 68 -0.06 -12.27 -5.89
CA THR A 68 1.19 -11.77 -6.47
C THR A 68 1.33 -10.28 -6.21
N LEU A 69 2.57 -9.80 -6.09
CA LEU A 69 2.88 -8.41 -5.79
C LEU A 69 3.92 -7.86 -6.74
N PHE A 70 3.68 -6.61 -7.15
CA PHE A 70 4.58 -5.85 -8.00
C PHE A 70 4.76 -4.44 -7.43
N LEU A 71 5.92 -3.84 -7.69
CA LEU A 71 6.16 -2.42 -7.47
C LEU A 71 6.08 -1.73 -8.82
N THR A 72 5.01 -0.99 -9.08
CA THR A 72 4.69 -0.43 -10.40
C THR A 72 4.73 1.09 -10.39
N SER A 73 5.23 1.69 -11.45
CA SER A 73 5.16 3.12 -11.71
C SER A 73 4.99 3.37 -13.21
N GLU A 74 3.85 3.89 -13.61
CA GLU A 74 3.60 4.26 -14.99
C GLU A 74 4.46 5.47 -15.39
N THR A 75 4.56 6.47 -14.51
CA THR A 75 5.32 7.71 -14.76
C THR A 75 6.82 7.48 -14.91
N LEU A 76 7.37 6.49 -14.21
CA LEU A 76 8.78 6.10 -14.29
C LEU A 76 8.99 4.92 -15.24
N SER A 77 7.92 4.35 -15.79
CA SER A 77 7.94 3.19 -16.69
C SER A 77 8.63 1.97 -16.06
N HIS A 78 8.31 1.68 -14.78
CA HIS A 78 8.85 0.54 -14.03
C HIS A 78 7.77 -0.41 -13.54
N ASN A 79 8.07 -1.70 -13.59
CA ASN A 79 7.25 -2.78 -13.03
C ASN A 79 8.16 -3.88 -12.49
N PHE A 80 8.48 -3.80 -11.18
CA PHE A 80 9.36 -4.78 -10.53
C PHE A 80 8.55 -5.87 -9.84
N THR A 81 8.94 -7.12 -10.02
CA THR A 81 8.35 -8.25 -9.29
C THR A 81 8.79 -8.26 -7.84
N ILE A 82 7.83 -8.23 -6.91
CA ILE A 82 8.06 -8.48 -5.48
C ILE A 82 7.84 -9.96 -5.18
N SER A 83 6.70 -10.53 -5.59
CA SER A 83 6.38 -11.95 -5.49
C SER A 83 5.54 -12.37 -6.70
N ASN A 84 6.01 -13.35 -7.45
CA ASN A 84 5.26 -13.94 -8.56
C ASN A 84 4.29 -15.04 -8.10
N GLY A 85 4.23 -15.31 -6.79
CA GLY A 85 3.32 -16.28 -6.19
C GLY A 85 3.75 -17.75 -6.31
N THR A 86 4.86 -18.06 -6.98
CA THR A 86 5.28 -19.43 -7.25
C THR A 86 6.75 -19.72 -6.93
N GLU A 87 7.62 -18.75 -7.11
CA GLU A 87 9.06 -18.93 -6.88
C GLU A 87 9.37 -19.08 -5.40
N PRO A 88 10.16 -20.09 -5.01
CA PRO A 88 10.62 -20.23 -3.64
C PRO A 88 11.53 -19.06 -3.25
N LYS A 89 11.41 -18.64 -2.02
CA LYS A 89 12.30 -17.63 -1.43
C LYS A 89 13.76 -18.02 -1.62
N ASN A 90 14.60 -17.04 -1.99
CA ASN A 90 16.07 -17.20 -2.14
C ASN A 90 16.53 -18.03 -3.34
N ASN A 91 15.77 -18.09 -4.41
CA ASN A 91 16.23 -18.73 -5.65
C ASN A 91 17.21 -17.84 -6.48
N GLY A 92 17.79 -16.81 -5.87
CA GLY A 92 18.69 -15.86 -6.53
C GLY A 92 18.02 -14.85 -7.45
N THR A 93 16.70 -14.93 -7.60
CA THR A 93 15.90 -14.01 -8.44
C THR A 93 15.62 -12.67 -7.77
N GLY A 94 15.75 -12.57 -6.45
CA GLY A 94 15.35 -11.42 -5.66
C GLY A 94 13.86 -11.37 -5.33
N TYR A 95 13.08 -12.37 -5.72
CA TYR A 95 11.67 -12.47 -5.37
C TYR A 95 11.45 -12.91 -3.92
N VAL A 96 10.34 -12.48 -3.34
CA VAL A 96 9.79 -13.09 -2.13
C VAL A 96 8.99 -14.33 -2.55
N GLY A 97 9.03 -15.39 -1.74
CA GLY A 97 8.27 -16.62 -2.00
C GLY A 97 6.75 -16.38 -2.03
N PRO A 98 5.95 -17.43 -2.30
CA PRO A 98 4.50 -17.32 -2.35
C PRO A 98 3.94 -16.70 -1.07
N VAL A 99 3.12 -15.66 -1.21
CA VAL A 99 2.62 -14.88 -0.07
C VAL A 99 1.86 -15.74 0.92
N LEU A 100 1.04 -16.66 0.43
CA LEU A 100 0.24 -17.54 1.28
C LEU A 100 1.06 -18.52 2.13
N ASP A 101 2.30 -18.82 1.70
CA ASP A 101 3.21 -19.74 2.39
C ASP A 101 4.12 -19.02 3.41
N LEU A 102 4.14 -17.69 3.39
CA LEU A 102 4.88 -16.92 4.38
C LEU A 102 4.27 -17.14 5.77
N GLU A 103 5.13 -17.26 6.78
CA GLU A 103 4.72 -17.36 8.18
C GLU A 103 3.53 -18.32 8.40
N PRO A 104 3.74 -19.64 8.24
CA PRO A 104 2.63 -20.63 8.22
C PRO A 104 1.70 -20.61 9.45
N SER A 105 2.17 -20.06 10.58
CA SER A 105 1.41 -19.94 11.82
C SER A 105 0.75 -18.58 12.02
N SER A 106 0.81 -17.67 11.05
CA SER A 106 0.26 -16.31 11.14
C SER A 106 -0.81 -16.06 10.07
N THR A 107 -1.90 -15.42 10.43
CA THR A 107 -2.91 -14.92 9.50
C THR A 107 -2.43 -13.68 8.74
N VAL A 108 -1.49 -12.93 9.33
CA VAL A 108 -0.84 -11.79 8.68
C VAL A 108 0.47 -12.27 8.08
N LYS A 109 0.67 -12.01 6.80
CA LYS A 109 1.85 -12.36 6.01
C LYS A 109 2.74 -11.13 5.86
N HIS A 110 3.98 -11.20 6.34
CA HIS A 110 4.94 -10.13 6.18
C HIS A 110 5.81 -10.38 4.94
N VAL A 111 5.52 -9.65 3.88
CA VAL A 111 6.34 -9.62 2.68
C VAL A 111 7.52 -8.69 2.93
N ASN A 112 8.73 -9.25 3.00
CA ASN A 112 9.98 -8.53 3.22
C ASN A 112 10.81 -8.59 1.96
N TRP A 113 10.70 -7.59 1.10
CA TRP A 113 11.38 -7.54 -0.19
C TRP A 113 12.58 -6.59 -0.13
N VAL A 114 13.76 -7.11 -0.52
CA VAL A 114 14.98 -6.31 -0.55
C VAL A 114 14.93 -5.32 -1.70
N TRP A 115 15.08 -4.03 -1.41
CA TRP A 115 15.11 -2.99 -2.43
C TRP A 115 16.22 -3.26 -3.44
N PRO A 116 15.95 -3.26 -4.77
CA PRO A 116 16.96 -3.47 -5.79
C PRO A 116 17.89 -2.25 -5.95
N LYS A 117 19.00 -2.45 -6.69
CA LYS A 117 20.07 -1.46 -6.81
C LYS A 117 19.62 -0.10 -7.36
N CYS A 118 18.73 -0.07 -8.35
CA CYS A 118 18.30 1.20 -8.97
C CYS A 118 17.49 2.10 -8.04
N LEU A 119 16.97 1.56 -6.92
CA LEU A 119 16.23 2.31 -5.91
C LEU A 119 17.12 2.82 -4.77
N VAL A 120 18.41 2.54 -4.80
CA VAL A 120 19.38 3.08 -3.83
C VAL A 120 19.47 4.60 -3.95
N GLY A 121 19.62 5.29 -2.82
CA GLY A 121 19.74 6.75 -2.76
C GLY A 121 18.88 7.36 -1.67
N ASP A 122 18.72 8.68 -1.72
CA ASP A 122 17.96 9.48 -0.76
C ASP A 122 17.15 10.56 -1.49
N GLY A 123 15.99 10.90 -0.95
CA GLY A 123 15.11 11.91 -1.53
C GLY A 123 14.38 11.46 -2.81
N THR A 124 13.84 12.43 -3.52
CA THR A 124 13.23 12.25 -4.84
C THR A 124 14.30 12.21 -5.93
N SER A 125 13.94 11.65 -7.07
CA SER A 125 14.86 11.43 -8.18
C SER A 125 15.56 12.68 -8.68
N SER A 126 16.87 12.57 -8.91
CA SER A 126 17.58 13.28 -9.96
C SER A 126 17.23 12.63 -11.32
N ASP A 127 17.45 13.35 -12.43
CA ASP A 127 17.21 12.79 -13.77
C ASP A 127 17.87 11.40 -13.93
N GLY A 128 17.06 10.43 -14.36
CA GLY A 128 17.50 9.04 -14.56
C GLY A 128 17.44 8.13 -13.35
N SER A 129 16.95 8.59 -12.19
CA SER A 129 16.72 7.73 -11.02
C SER A 129 15.39 6.99 -11.13
N ALA A 130 15.37 5.73 -10.70
CA ALA A 130 14.15 4.94 -10.58
C ALA A 130 13.30 5.31 -9.35
N ARG A 131 13.69 6.30 -8.55
CA ARG A 131 13.01 6.68 -7.29
C ARG A 131 11.86 7.64 -7.56
N GLY A 132 10.77 7.55 -6.80
CA GLY A 132 9.61 8.44 -6.96
C GLY A 132 8.30 7.81 -6.55
N ALA A 133 7.22 8.19 -7.23
CA ALA A 133 5.89 7.66 -6.98
C ALA A 133 5.73 6.26 -7.56
N TYR A 134 5.20 5.36 -6.73
CA TYR A 134 4.93 3.96 -7.07
C TYR A 134 3.58 3.51 -6.53
N ASN A 135 3.12 2.37 -7.03
CA ASN A 135 2.09 1.57 -6.40
C ASN A 135 2.68 0.22 -5.98
N ILE A 136 2.25 -0.29 -4.84
CA ILE A 136 2.32 -1.71 -4.57
C ILE A 136 1.08 -2.32 -5.22
N SER A 137 1.26 -2.98 -6.35
CA SER A 137 0.19 -3.61 -7.11
C SER A 137 -0.02 -5.02 -6.60
N ILE A 138 -1.20 -5.28 -6.04
CA ILE A 138 -1.58 -6.53 -5.40
C ILE A 138 -2.61 -7.22 -6.26
N HIS A 139 -2.21 -8.35 -6.85
CA HIS A 139 -3.08 -9.15 -7.69
C HIS A 139 -3.55 -10.36 -6.90
N GLN A 140 -4.86 -10.54 -6.79
CA GLN A 140 -5.47 -11.62 -6.03
C GLN A 140 -6.27 -12.53 -6.96
N SER A 141 -5.96 -13.81 -6.94
CA SER A 141 -6.80 -14.86 -7.51
C SER A 141 -7.47 -15.61 -6.36
N PHE A 142 -8.78 -15.61 -6.32
CA PHE A 142 -9.55 -16.17 -5.20
C PHE A 142 -10.95 -16.62 -5.65
N ARG A 143 -11.59 -17.41 -4.77
CA ARG A 143 -13.02 -17.77 -4.90
C ARG A 143 -13.82 -17.06 -3.81
N TRP A 144 -14.95 -16.52 -4.20
CA TRP A 144 -15.93 -15.92 -3.30
C TRP A 144 -17.33 -16.43 -3.61
N ASN A 145 -18.00 -17.03 -2.62
CA ASN A 145 -19.34 -17.65 -2.78
C ASN A 145 -19.44 -18.59 -3.97
N GLY A 146 -18.42 -19.40 -4.19
CA GLY A 146 -18.37 -20.38 -5.28
C GLY A 146 -17.98 -19.84 -6.66
N THR A 147 -17.73 -18.53 -6.78
CA THR A 147 -17.29 -17.88 -8.02
C THR A 147 -15.83 -17.49 -7.93
N ASP A 148 -15.05 -17.79 -8.96
CA ASP A 148 -13.65 -17.41 -9.04
C ASP A 148 -13.50 -15.96 -9.56
N TYR A 149 -12.62 -15.20 -8.92
CA TYR A 149 -12.32 -13.81 -9.24
C TYR A 149 -10.82 -13.60 -9.38
N TYR A 150 -10.48 -12.58 -10.15
CA TYR A 150 -9.15 -12.01 -10.22
C TYR A 150 -9.28 -10.50 -10.06
N THR A 151 -8.63 -9.93 -9.05
CA THR A 151 -8.65 -8.49 -8.79
C THR A 151 -7.26 -7.91 -8.73
N VAL A 152 -7.11 -6.70 -9.20
CA VAL A 152 -5.89 -5.90 -9.10
C VAL A 152 -6.19 -4.69 -8.22
N PHE A 153 -5.32 -4.47 -7.24
CA PHE A 153 -5.41 -3.36 -6.31
C PHE A 153 -4.07 -2.64 -6.22
N ASP A 154 -4.07 -1.35 -6.50
CA ASP A 154 -2.90 -0.49 -6.46
C ASP A 154 -2.89 0.35 -5.19
N LEU A 155 -1.92 0.09 -4.33
CA LEU A 155 -1.67 0.86 -3.12
C LEU A 155 -0.61 1.94 -3.41
N PRO A 156 -0.98 3.23 -3.48
CA PRO A 156 -0.04 4.29 -3.79
C PRO A 156 0.96 4.49 -2.64
N ILE A 157 2.24 4.58 -2.99
CA ILE A 157 3.35 4.87 -2.09
C ILE A 157 4.37 5.78 -2.79
N SER A 158 5.40 6.20 -2.08
CA SER A 158 6.56 6.82 -2.72
C SER A 158 7.87 6.22 -2.22
N VAL A 159 8.84 6.04 -3.12
CA VAL A 159 10.19 5.58 -2.78
C VAL A 159 11.08 6.81 -2.67
N THR A 160 11.09 7.45 -1.50
CA THR A 160 11.75 8.73 -1.25
C THR A 160 12.62 8.75 0.00
N ASN A 161 12.41 7.83 0.95
CA ASN A 161 13.27 7.70 2.11
C ASN A 161 14.60 7.03 1.74
N SER A 162 15.64 7.29 2.52
CA SER A 162 17.00 6.78 2.27
C SER A 162 17.05 5.26 2.12
N ILE A 163 17.68 4.78 1.05
CA ILE A 163 18.00 3.37 0.81
C ILE A 163 19.50 3.29 0.61
N SER A 164 20.20 2.70 1.57
CA SER A 164 21.65 2.52 1.52
C SER A 164 22.08 1.41 0.56
N GLU A 165 23.30 1.50 0.02
CA GLU A 165 23.89 0.41 -0.76
C GLU A 165 24.09 -0.87 0.08
N SER A 166 23.99 -2.02 -0.58
CA SER A 166 24.27 -3.34 -0.02
C SER A 166 24.64 -4.30 -1.15
N SER A 167 25.57 -5.23 -0.86
CA SER A 167 25.94 -6.31 -1.78
C SER A 167 24.81 -7.28 -2.10
N ASP A 168 23.80 -7.35 -1.22
CA ASP A 168 22.70 -8.31 -1.32
C ASP A 168 21.59 -7.84 -2.27
N ARG A 169 21.72 -6.63 -2.82
CA ARG A 169 20.73 -6.08 -3.74
C ARG A 169 20.92 -6.66 -5.14
N VAL A 170 19.83 -7.13 -5.70
CA VAL A 170 19.79 -7.60 -7.09
C VAL A 170 19.74 -6.41 -8.06
N ASP A 171 20.12 -6.66 -9.31
CA ASP A 171 19.95 -5.69 -10.37
C ASP A 171 18.48 -5.56 -10.77
N CYS A 172 18.05 -4.35 -11.02
CA CYS A 172 16.63 -4.08 -11.36
C CYS A 172 16.18 -4.80 -12.62
N ALA A 173 17.07 -4.94 -13.60
CA ALA A 173 16.77 -5.66 -14.84
C ALA A 173 16.33 -7.12 -14.62
N SER A 174 16.75 -7.74 -13.50
CA SER A 174 16.32 -9.11 -13.17
C SER A 174 14.89 -9.18 -12.59
N LEU A 175 14.33 -8.04 -12.18
CA LEU A 175 13.00 -7.91 -11.59
C LEU A 175 12.01 -7.25 -12.53
N GLU A 176 12.50 -6.61 -13.61
CA GLU A 176 11.72 -5.76 -14.50
C GLU A 176 10.77 -6.57 -15.36
N ASN A 177 9.52 -6.14 -15.41
CA ASN A 177 8.50 -6.66 -16.28
C ASN A 177 8.01 -5.58 -17.24
N LYS A 178 7.25 -5.99 -18.27
CA LYS A 178 6.53 -5.03 -19.10
C LYS A 178 5.54 -4.23 -18.25
N VAL A 179 5.57 -2.90 -18.36
CA VAL A 179 4.53 -2.05 -17.78
C VAL A 179 3.23 -2.26 -18.57
N LEU A 180 2.17 -2.59 -17.85
CA LEU A 180 0.83 -2.70 -18.42
C LEU A 180 0.16 -1.32 -18.38
N SER A 181 -0.55 -0.97 -19.43
CA SER A 181 -1.42 0.19 -19.44
C SER A 181 -2.64 -0.04 -18.54
N GLU A 182 -3.26 1.04 -18.05
CA GLU A 182 -4.49 0.96 -17.25
C GLU A 182 -5.56 0.08 -17.91
N ALA A 183 -5.76 0.22 -19.24
CA ALA A 183 -6.70 -0.59 -19.99
C ALA A 183 -6.34 -2.08 -20.08
N GLU A 184 -5.05 -2.43 -20.03
CA GLU A 184 -4.60 -3.84 -19.98
C GLU A 184 -4.85 -4.41 -18.58
N VAL A 185 -4.61 -3.64 -17.52
CA VAL A 185 -4.87 -4.02 -16.13
C VAL A 185 -6.38 -4.20 -15.90
N GLU A 186 -7.21 -3.26 -16.34
CA GLU A 186 -8.66 -3.34 -16.23
C GLU A 186 -9.25 -4.60 -16.92
N LYS A 187 -8.69 -5.02 -18.04
CA LYS A 187 -9.13 -6.25 -18.73
C LYS A 187 -8.76 -7.53 -17.99
N SER A 188 -7.79 -7.48 -17.09
CA SER A 188 -7.32 -8.65 -16.34
C SER A 188 -7.99 -8.82 -14.98
N SER A 189 -8.82 -7.85 -14.55
CA SER A 189 -9.46 -7.85 -13.24
C SER A 189 -10.97 -7.99 -13.33
N ASP A 190 -11.54 -8.85 -12.49
CA ASP A 190 -12.97 -8.90 -12.25
C ASP A 190 -13.34 -7.91 -11.14
N THR A 191 -14.53 -7.33 -11.26
CA THR A 191 -15.05 -6.43 -10.24
C THR A 191 -15.89 -7.21 -9.24
N LEU A 192 -15.42 -7.28 -7.99
CA LEU A 192 -16.22 -7.73 -6.88
C LEU A 192 -16.97 -6.53 -6.29
N PRO A 193 -18.31 -6.54 -6.21
CA PRO A 193 -19.06 -5.43 -5.62
C PRO A 193 -18.70 -5.23 -4.15
N GLY A 194 -18.25 -4.03 -3.80
CA GLY A 194 -17.95 -3.66 -2.42
C GLY A 194 -16.68 -4.29 -1.87
N GLN A 195 -16.51 -4.12 -0.56
CA GLN A 195 -15.41 -4.66 0.23
C GLN A 195 -15.98 -5.82 1.05
N PRO A 196 -15.72 -7.10 0.72
CA PRO A 196 -16.49 -8.23 1.28
C PRO A 196 -16.40 -8.37 2.79
N TRP A 197 -15.38 -7.78 3.41
CA TRP A 197 -15.14 -7.88 4.85
C TRP A 197 -15.53 -6.64 5.65
N VAL A 198 -15.86 -5.52 5.00
CA VAL A 198 -16.31 -4.30 5.70
C VAL A 198 -17.70 -4.54 6.27
N GLN A 199 -17.85 -4.30 7.58
CA GLN A 199 -19.14 -4.39 8.24
C GLN A 199 -19.99 -3.15 7.96
N ASP A 200 -21.29 -3.33 7.76
CA ASP A 200 -22.24 -2.23 7.65
C ASP A 200 -22.18 -1.38 8.94
N GLY A 201 -21.98 -0.06 8.76
CA GLY A 201 -21.89 0.90 9.86
C GLY A 201 -20.50 1.23 10.35
N ALA A 202 -19.43 0.65 9.79
CA ALA A 202 -18.07 1.09 10.06
C ALA A 202 -17.82 2.47 9.46
N SER A 203 -17.15 3.36 10.22
CA SER A 203 -16.70 4.65 9.68
C SER A 203 -15.66 4.38 8.60
N THR A 204 -15.98 4.70 7.36
CA THR A 204 -15.11 4.46 6.22
C THR A 204 -14.48 5.77 5.77
N GLU A 205 -13.16 5.81 5.69
CA GLU A 205 -12.45 6.85 4.96
C GLU A 205 -12.26 6.38 3.52
N THR A 206 -12.99 6.98 2.59
CA THR A 206 -12.82 6.69 1.17
C THR A 206 -11.75 7.63 0.61
N SER A 207 -10.55 7.12 0.37
CA SER A 207 -9.53 7.88 -0.32
C SER A 207 -9.68 7.68 -1.82
N SER A 208 -10.24 8.69 -2.49
CA SER A 208 -10.15 8.82 -3.94
C SER A 208 -8.78 9.39 -4.26
N ALA A 209 -7.90 8.66 -4.91
CA ALA A 209 -6.68 9.21 -5.46
C ALA A 209 -7.06 10.16 -6.61
N SER A 210 -7.24 11.45 -6.30
CA SER A 210 -7.39 12.47 -7.32
C SER A 210 -6.03 12.72 -7.96
N SER A 211 -5.86 12.28 -9.19
CA SER A 211 -4.80 12.76 -10.06
C SER A 211 -4.94 14.27 -10.23
N ALA A 212 -4.08 15.04 -9.56
CA ALA A 212 -3.98 16.48 -9.76
C ALA A 212 -3.36 16.73 -11.14
N SER A 213 -4.20 16.84 -12.16
CA SER A 213 -3.83 17.46 -13.43
C SER A 213 -3.70 18.97 -13.19
N SER A 214 -2.48 19.46 -13.13
CA SER A 214 -2.21 20.89 -13.07
C SER A 214 -2.42 21.53 -14.43
N THR A 215 -3.63 21.98 -14.71
CA THR A 215 -3.88 22.91 -15.82
C THR A 215 -3.66 24.33 -15.31
N LYS A 216 -2.52 24.92 -15.66
CA LYS A 216 -2.31 26.37 -15.54
C LYS A 216 -3.22 27.09 -16.53
N THR A 217 -4.21 27.81 -16.04
CA THR A 217 -4.89 28.84 -16.81
C THR A 217 -4.75 30.15 -16.06
N SER A 218 -3.95 31.03 -16.66
CA SER A 218 -3.85 32.44 -16.26
C SER A 218 -5.06 33.19 -16.82
N ALA A 219 -5.83 33.84 -15.99
CA ALA A 219 -6.58 35.05 -16.37
C ALA A 219 -6.96 35.82 -15.11
N GLY A 220 -6.66 37.05 -15.16
CA GLY A 220 -6.59 38.07 -14.18
C GLY A 220 -7.90 38.75 -13.80
N VAL A 221 -7.73 39.55 -12.75
CA VAL A 221 -8.41 40.79 -12.37
C VAL A 221 -9.87 40.73 -11.96
N ALA A 222 -10.15 40.98 -10.70
CA ALA A 222 -10.85 42.20 -10.25
C ALA A 222 -10.88 42.30 -8.72
N VAL A 223 -10.46 43.45 -8.24
CA VAL A 223 -10.51 43.93 -6.86
C VAL A 223 -11.95 44.37 -6.53
N THR A 224 -12.54 43.90 -5.45
CA THR A 224 -13.52 44.67 -4.69
C THR A 224 -13.33 44.46 -3.20
N SER A 225 -13.09 45.57 -2.53
CA SER A 225 -12.94 45.76 -1.11
C SER A 225 -14.29 45.71 -0.41
N GLU A 226 -14.47 44.89 0.62
CA GLU A 226 -15.42 45.18 1.67
C GLU A 226 -14.85 44.89 3.07
N LYS A 227 -14.81 45.97 3.85
CA LYS A 227 -14.47 45.99 5.27
C LYS A 227 -15.56 45.36 6.11
N LYS A 228 -15.25 44.35 6.94
CA LYS A 228 -16.02 44.06 8.13
C LYS A 228 -15.15 43.90 9.37
N LYS A 229 -15.59 44.62 10.40
CA LYS A 229 -14.94 44.97 11.64
C LYS A 229 -14.60 43.73 12.51
N SER A 230 -13.41 43.79 13.06
CA SER A 230 -12.92 42.99 14.19
C SER A 230 -13.75 43.20 15.46
N VAL A 231 -14.08 42.10 16.14
CA VAL A 231 -14.37 42.13 17.56
C VAL A 231 -13.35 41.23 18.26
N MET A 232 -12.50 41.89 19.04
CA MET A 232 -11.44 41.30 19.84
C MET A 232 -12.07 40.90 21.20
N LEU A 233 -12.03 39.62 21.54
CA LEU A 233 -12.40 39.13 22.85
C LEU A 233 -11.13 38.64 23.56
N LEU A 234 -10.66 39.44 24.51
CA LEU A 234 -9.61 39.05 25.46
C LEU A 234 -10.22 38.11 26.52
N ALA A 235 -9.65 36.94 26.66
CA ALA A 235 -9.87 36.10 27.84
C ALA A 235 -8.51 35.89 28.53
N THR A 236 -8.41 36.53 29.67
CA THR A 236 -7.34 36.32 30.65
C THR A 236 -7.57 35.03 31.42
N VAL A 237 -6.61 34.11 31.43
CA VAL A 237 -6.61 32.95 32.35
C VAL A 237 -5.43 33.08 33.29
N GLY A 238 -5.78 33.15 34.57
CA GLY A 238 -4.85 33.31 35.68
C GLY A 238 -4.04 32.04 35.98
N MET A 239 -2.79 32.28 36.37
CA MET A 239 -1.90 31.29 36.97
C MET A 239 -2.37 30.92 38.36
N VAL A 240 -2.40 29.64 38.69
CA VAL A 240 -2.40 29.15 40.08
C VAL A 240 -1.16 28.29 40.25
N PHE A 241 -0.23 28.84 41.03
CA PHE A 241 0.91 28.11 41.61
C PHE A 241 0.39 27.29 42.80
N GLY A 242 0.65 26.00 42.77
CA GLY A 242 0.48 25.11 43.91
C GLY A 242 1.79 24.38 44.19
N ALA A 243 2.56 24.90 45.13
CA ALA A 243 3.71 24.21 45.70
C ALA A 243 3.23 23.21 46.76
N PHE A 244 3.69 21.95 46.68
CA PHE A 244 3.68 21.04 47.83
C PHE A 244 5.07 20.47 48.05
N LEU A 245 5.64 20.94 49.17
CA LEU A 245 6.79 20.36 49.90
C LEU A 245 6.22 19.29 50.87
N HIS A 246 7.02 18.27 51.14
CA HIS A 246 7.26 17.45 52.35
C HIS A 246 7.43 16.00 51.99
N ALA A 247 8.59 15.42 52.13
CA ALA A 247 9.35 14.99 53.31
C ALA A 247 8.76 13.70 53.97
N LEU A 248 9.44 12.67 53.80
CA LEU A 248 10.05 11.67 54.69
C LEU A 248 10.48 10.46 53.91
#